data_b372b5826c7acb5ea4aa26eef7b999c0
#
_entry.id   b372b5826c7acb5ea4aa26eef7b999c0
#
_cell.length_a   1.000
_cell.length_b   1.000
_cell.length_c   1.000
_cell.angle_alpha   90.00
_cell.angle_beta   90.00
_cell.angle_gamma   90.00
#
_symmetry.space_group_name_H-M   'P 1'
#
loop_
_entity.id
_entity.type
_entity.pdbx_description
1 polymer ?
#
loop_
_entity_poly.entity_id
_entity_poly.type
_entity_poly.pdbx_seq_one_letter_code
_entity_poly.pdbx_strand_id
1 'polypeptide(L)'
;MNEILPVLRREWIYLWYYFTIQFEQIFSYWVLGILIGSVISVFGKTKIHQLLDSMQGKKLGFWGIVFASAIGIASPLCMYGTIPIAASFSEKGIKDEWLAAFIMSSILLNPQLIIYSAALGNTALVIRVVLSFLCGITAGLCIRFFYKGASFFNFTGFSEPVNRDTAPNPAVRLIKNIWRNVKVTGPYFLLGIILSVLFQRYVPDQAVTVLFGNNRGFGVLMAATIGVPMYACGGGTIPLLQGWMANGMSMGAASAFMITGPATKITNLGAVKIVLGMKRFVCYLVFSMVFAFGSGIIIDFLM
;
A
#
# COMPACT_ATOMS: atom_id res chain seq x y z
N MET A 1 -13.66 26.45 35.89
CA MET A 1 -12.33 26.51 35.27
C MET A 1 -11.29 25.64 36.01
N ASN A 2 -11.46 25.43 37.35
CA ASN A 2 -10.49 24.66 38.15
C ASN A 2 -10.55 23.12 37.98
N GLU A 3 -11.62 22.58 37.42
CA GLU A 3 -11.73 21.12 37.18
C GLU A 3 -11.25 20.69 35.77
N ILE A 4 -11.18 21.60 34.81
CA ILE A 4 -10.78 21.29 33.45
C ILE A 4 -9.27 21.00 33.35
N LEU A 5 -8.47 21.73 34.11
CA LEU A 5 -7.00 21.62 34.07
C LEU A 5 -6.47 20.24 34.49
N PRO A 6 -6.94 19.63 35.60
CA PRO A 6 -6.52 18.29 36.00
C PRO A 6 -7.01 17.21 35.01
N VAL A 7 -8.18 17.39 34.40
CA VAL A 7 -8.66 16.47 33.36
C VAL A 7 -7.77 16.52 32.12
N LEU A 8 -7.48 17.71 31.60
CA LEU A 8 -6.59 17.93 30.46
C LEU A 8 -5.18 17.35 30.74
N ARG A 9 -4.65 17.58 31.95
CA ARG A 9 -3.34 17.03 32.34
C ARG A 9 -3.34 15.51 32.35
N ARG A 10 -4.40 14.88 32.85
CA ARG A 10 -4.54 13.43 32.87
C ARG A 10 -4.63 12.86 31.44
N GLU A 11 -5.46 13.45 30.58
CA GLU A 11 -5.58 13.05 29.18
C GLU A 11 -4.25 13.20 28.42
N TRP A 12 -3.53 14.29 28.66
CA TRP A 12 -2.21 14.49 28.05
C TRP A 12 -1.20 13.41 28.46
N ILE A 13 -1.17 13.03 29.75
CA ILE A 13 -0.30 11.96 30.25
C ILE A 13 -0.66 10.62 29.60
N TYR A 14 -1.96 10.29 29.46
CA TYR A 14 -2.39 9.06 28.79
C TYR A 14 -2.03 9.05 27.32
N LEU A 15 -2.31 10.12 26.60
CA LEU A 15 -1.99 10.22 25.16
C LEU A 15 -0.47 10.12 24.91
N TRP A 16 0.33 10.77 25.77
CA TRP A 16 1.77 10.69 25.67
C TRP A 16 2.32 9.28 25.95
N TYR A 17 1.78 8.62 26.96
CA TYR A 17 2.14 7.24 27.30
C TYR A 17 1.86 6.26 26.15
N TYR A 18 0.66 6.29 25.59
CA TYR A 18 0.31 5.44 24.46
C TYR A 18 1.11 5.81 23.20
N PHE A 19 1.39 7.08 22.99
CA PHE A 19 2.24 7.54 21.88
C PHE A 19 3.65 6.96 21.97
N THR A 20 4.29 7.04 23.13
CA THR A 20 5.65 6.51 23.32
C THR A 20 5.72 5.02 23.11
N ILE A 21 4.78 4.25 23.66
CA ILE A 21 4.73 2.80 23.47
C ILE A 21 4.59 2.44 21.98
N GLN A 22 3.64 3.03 21.28
CA GLN A 22 3.41 2.73 19.86
C GLN A 22 4.57 3.21 18.98
N PHE A 23 5.16 4.35 19.31
CA PHE A 23 6.33 4.85 18.62
C PHE A 23 7.50 3.86 18.75
N GLU A 24 7.85 3.41 19.96
CA GLU A 24 8.94 2.46 20.19
C GLU A 24 8.72 1.12 19.47
N GLN A 25 7.50 0.60 19.49
CA GLN A 25 7.16 -0.66 18.83
C GLN A 25 7.41 -0.63 17.32
N ILE A 26 7.14 0.49 16.66
CA ILE A 26 7.10 0.56 15.19
C ILE A 26 8.28 1.32 14.59
N PHE A 27 8.94 2.16 15.39
CA PHE A 27 10.05 2.99 14.93
C PHE A 27 11.18 2.17 14.29
N SER A 28 11.55 1.03 14.90
CA SER A 28 12.59 0.15 14.37
C SER A 28 12.22 -0.41 12.98
N TYR A 29 10.97 -0.85 12.79
CA TYR A 29 10.47 -1.32 11.50
C TYR A 29 10.41 -0.19 10.47
N TRP A 30 10.03 1.03 10.89
CA TRP A 30 9.98 2.19 10.01
C TRP A 30 11.38 2.60 9.53
N VAL A 31 12.36 2.65 10.42
CA VAL A 31 13.77 2.94 10.07
C VAL A 31 14.33 1.87 9.14
N LEU A 32 14.19 0.57 9.49
CA LEU A 32 14.64 -0.54 8.65
C LEU A 32 13.98 -0.51 7.27
N GLY A 33 12.66 -0.25 7.22
CA GLY A 33 11.93 -0.13 5.97
C GLY A 33 12.45 1.00 5.08
N ILE A 34 12.75 2.17 5.64
CA ILE A 34 13.35 3.29 4.90
C ILE A 34 14.75 2.91 4.40
N LEU A 35 15.58 2.31 5.23
CA LEU A 35 16.94 1.94 4.85
C LEU A 35 16.93 0.92 3.70
N ILE A 36 16.24 -0.20 3.88
CA ILE A 36 16.17 -1.27 2.87
C ILE A 36 15.48 -0.77 1.60
N GLY A 37 14.35 -0.06 1.73
CA GLY A 37 13.64 0.55 0.61
C GLY A 37 14.52 1.51 -0.18
N SER A 38 15.34 2.32 0.51
CA SER A 38 16.26 3.26 -0.15
C SER A 38 17.41 2.54 -0.85
N VAL A 39 17.98 1.50 -0.26
CA VAL A 39 19.01 0.66 -0.88
C VAL A 39 18.47 0.02 -2.17
N ILE A 40 17.31 -0.62 -2.09
CA ILE A 40 16.70 -1.25 -3.27
C ILE A 40 16.33 -0.19 -4.32
N SER A 41 15.87 0.99 -3.92
CA SER A 41 15.54 2.09 -4.83
C SER A 41 16.76 2.59 -5.61
N VAL A 42 17.91 2.71 -4.95
CA VAL A 42 19.14 3.21 -5.58
C VAL A 42 19.82 2.16 -6.45
N PHE A 43 19.90 0.91 -5.97
CA PHE A 43 20.65 -0.16 -6.64
C PHE A 43 19.76 -1.13 -7.44
N GLY A 44 18.49 -1.29 -7.07
CA GLY A 44 17.57 -2.23 -7.71
C GLY A 44 16.88 -1.69 -8.96
N LYS A 45 16.80 -0.37 -9.15
CA LYS A 45 16.06 0.26 -10.25
C LYS A 45 16.50 -0.26 -11.62
N THR A 46 17.80 -0.34 -11.85
CA THR A 46 18.37 -0.83 -13.12
C THR A 46 18.01 -2.30 -13.38
N LYS A 47 18.04 -3.14 -12.33
CA LYS A 47 17.67 -4.56 -12.47
C LYS A 47 16.18 -4.72 -12.80
N ILE A 48 15.31 -3.91 -12.21
CA ILE A 48 13.88 -3.93 -12.50
C ILE A 48 13.62 -3.55 -13.95
N HIS A 49 14.29 -2.51 -14.45
CA HIS A 49 14.23 -2.17 -15.87
C HIS A 49 14.70 -3.31 -16.78
N GLN A 50 15.84 -3.94 -16.47
CA GLN A 50 16.36 -5.07 -17.23
C GLN A 50 15.41 -6.28 -17.22
N LEU A 51 14.79 -6.58 -16.08
CA LEU A 51 13.81 -7.66 -15.96
C LEU A 51 12.56 -7.41 -16.82
N LEU A 52 12.02 -6.19 -16.79
CA LEU A 52 10.87 -5.81 -17.62
C LEU A 52 11.26 -5.77 -19.10
N ASP A 53 12.44 -5.24 -19.45
CA ASP A 53 12.96 -5.27 -20.84
C ASP A 53 13.14 -6.71 -21.35
N SER A 54 13.55 -7.65 -20.47
CA SER A 54 13.69 -9.06 -20.84
C SER A 54 12.36 -9.76 -21.18
N MET A 55 11.24 -9.19 -20.75
CA MET A 55 9.89 -9.67 -21.08
C MET A 55 9.42 -9.17 -22.45
N GLN A 56 10.04 -8.11 -22.98
CA GLN A 56 9.69 -7.52 -24.26
C GLN A 56 9.91 -8.55 -25.40
N GLY A 57 8.94 -8.64 -26.31
CA GLY A 57 9.00 -9.57 -27.45
C GLY A 57 8.75 -11.05 -27.13
N LYS A 58 8.67 -11.45 -25.87
CA LYS A 58 8.39 -12.83 -25.49
C LYS A 58 6.89 -13.12 -25.47
N LYS A 59 6.48 -14.26 -26.02
CA LYS A 59 5.09 -14.74 -25.99
C LYS A 59 4.78 -15.41 -24.64
N LEU A 60 5.00 -14.70 -23.52
CA LEU A 60 4.82 -15.24 -22.17
C LEU A 60 3.35 -15.48 -21.77
N GLY A 61 2.40 -14.90 -22.51
CA GLY A 61 0.97 -15.11 -22.25
C GLY A 61 0.57 -14.85 -20.79
N PHE A 62 0.00 -15.84 -20.11
CA PHE A 62 -0.38 -15.78 -18.69
C PHE A 62 0.83 -15.58 -17.76
N TRP A 63 1.93 -16.26 -18.02
CA TRP A 63 3.14 -16.13 -17.20
C TRP A 63 3.70 -14.71 -17.15
N GLY A 64 3.50 -13.92 -18.22
CA GLY A 64 3.86 -12.51 -18.23
C GLY A 64 3.14 -11.71 -17.15
N ILE A 65 1.86 -12.02 -16.86
CA ILE A 65 1.07 -11.38 -15.78
C ILE A 65 1.66 -11.75 -14.42
N VAL A 66 1.98 -13.04 -14.22
CA VAL A 66 2.55 -13.55 -12.97
C VAL A 66 3.91 -12.90 -12.67
N PHE A 67 4.81 -12.87 -13.66
CA PHE A 67 6.12 -12.23 -13.51
C PHE A 67 6.00 -10.71 -13.30
N ALA A 68 5.10 -10.03 -14.02
CA ALA A 68 4.87 -8.61 -13.84
C ALA A 68 4.37 -8.29 -12.43
N SER A 69 3.46 -9.10 -11.87
CA SER A 69 2.99 -8.95 -10.48
C SER A 69 4.13 -9.15 -9.47
N ALA A 70 4.97 -10.17 -9.65
CA ALA A 70 6.12 -10.41 -8.78
C ALA A 70 7.14 -9.25 -8.82
N ILE A 71 7.45 -8.74 -10.02
CA ILE A 71 8.34 -7.59 -10.20
C ILE A 71 7.73 -6.34 -9.55
N GLY A 72 6.41 -6.17 -9.62
CA GLY A 72 5.70 -5.07 -8.98
C GLY A 72 5.91 -5.04 -7.46
N ILE A 73 5.78 -6.17 -6.78
CA ILE A 73 6.03 -6.30 -5.33
C ILE A 73 7.50 -6.06 -4.99
N ALA A 74 8.40 -6.60 -5.81
CA ALA A 74 9.84 -6.40 -5.62
C ALA A 74 10.30 -4.96 -5.91
N SER A 75 9.45 -4.17 -6.58
CA SER A 75 9.76 -2.80 -6.95
C SER A 75 9.68 -1.87 -5.73
N PRO A 76 10.75 -1.11 -5.41
CA PRO A 76 10.77 -0.16 -4.29
C PRO A 76 10.09 1.15 -4.64
N LEU A 77 9.14 1.13 -5.55
CA LEU A 77 8.53 2.33 -6.12
C LEU A 77 7.19 2.61 -5.45
N CYS A 78 6.94 3.88 -5.22
CA CYS A 78 5.60 4.37 -4.95
C CYS A 78 4.87 4.64 -6.27
N MET A 79 3.58 4.89 -6.22
CA MET A 79 2.73 5.16 -7.39
C MET A 79 3.34 6.17 -8.38
N TYR A 80 3.89 7.27 -7.87
CA TYR A 80 4.54 8.30 -8.70
C TYR A 80 5.84 7.84 -9.38
N GLY A 81 6.46 6.78 -8.89
CA GLY A 81 7.61 6.14 -9.56
C GLY A 81 7.17 5.02 -10.50
N THR A 82 6.10 4.31 -10.15
CA THR A 82 5.58 3.17 -10.93
C THR A 82 4.95 3.63 -12.25
N ILE A 83 4.15 4.70 -12.23
CA ILE A 83 3.46 5.21 -13.43
C ILE A 83 4.43 5.64 -14.54
N PRO A 84 5.45 6.49 -14.32
CA PRO A 84 6.40 6.84 -15.37
C PRO A 84 7.16 5.65 -15.94
N ILE A 85 7.48 4.66 -15.09
CA ILE A 85 8.11 3.42 -15.56
C ILE A 85 7.15 2.63 -16.43
N ALA A 86 5.89 2.47 -16.00
CA ALA A 86 4.87 1.80 -16.79
C ALA A 86 4.61 2.53 -18.12
N ALA A 87 4.65 3.88 -18.14
CA ALA A 87 4.55 4.67 -19.36
C ALA A 87 5.68 4.33 -20.33
N SER A 88 6.93 4.35 -19.87
CA SER A 88 8.10 4.01 -20.67
C SER A 88 8.03 2.58 -21.25
N PHE A 89 7.45 1.62 -20.50
CA PHE A 89 7.26 0.26 -20.99
C PHE A 89 6.06 0.11 -21.93
N SER A 90 5.01 0.90 -21.75
CA SER A 90 3.90 0.99 -22.69
C SER A 90 4.38 1.48 -24.06
N GLU A 91 5.25 2.51 -24.10
CA GLU A 91 5.88 3.00 -25.34
C GLU A 91 6.73 1.93 -26.03
N LYS A 92 7.36 1.05 -25.25
CA LYS A 92 8.13 -0.10 -25.76
C LYS A 92 7.27 -1.28 -26.21
N GLY A 93 5.94 -1.17 -26.16
CA GLY A 93 5.00 -2.19 -26.62
C GLY A 93 4.76 -3.33 -25.64
N ILE A 94 5.01 -3.14 -24.33
CA ILE A 94 4.59 -4.11 -23.32
C ILE A 94 3.07 -4.10 -23.21
N LYS A 95 2.48 -5.30 -23.09
CA LYS A 95 1.03 -5.48 -23.07
C LYS A 95 0.40 -4.86 -21.83
N ASP A 96 -0.77 -4.24 -21.98
CA ASP A 96 -1.52 -3.58 -20.92
C ASP A 96 -1.86 -4.53 -19.75
N GLU A 97 -2.11 -5.80 -20.03
CA GLU A 97 -2.37 -6.83 -19.03
C GLU A 97 -1.17 -7.02 -18.05
N TRP A 98 0.06 -6.91 -18.55
CA TRP A 98 1.27 -7.01 -17.72
C TRP A 98 1.54 -5.72 -16.97
N LEU A 99 1.31 -4.57 -17.62
CA LEU A 99 1.41 -3.27 -16.97
C LEU A 99 0.41 -3.13 -15.81
N ALA A 100 -0.81 -3.63 -16.00
CA ALA A 100 -1.83 -3.61 -14.94
C ALA A 100 -1.42 -4.47 -13.73
N ALA A 101 -0.92 -5.68 -13.98
CA ALA A 101 -0.42 -6.55 -12.91
C ALA A 101 0.74 -5.90 -12.15
N PHE A 102 1.70 -5.30 -12.86
CA PHE A 102 2.83 -4.58 -12.30
C PHE A 102 2.40 -3.37 -11.48
N ILE A 103 1.54 -2.51 -12.04
CA ILE A 103 1.07 -1.30 -11.37
C ILE A 103 0.27 -1.67 -10.12
N MET A 104 -0.68 -2.60 -10.23
CA MET A 104 -1.57 -2.96 -9.12
C MET A 104 -0.79 -3.56 -7.95
N SER A 105 0.08 -4.54 -8.21
CA SER A 105 0.88 -5.16 -7.15
C SER A 105 1.88 -4.19 -6.50
N SER A 106 2.50 -3.30 -7.28
CA SER A 106 3.41 -2.26 -6.78
C SER A 106 2.72 -1.20 -5.92
N ILE A 107 1.44 -0.90 -6.20
CA ILE A 107 0.62 0.01 -5.37
C ILE A 107 0.32 -0.63 -4.02
N LEU A 108 -0.05 -1.91 -4.02
CA LEU A 108 -0.50 -2.62 -2.83
C LEU A 108 0.63 -2.96 -1.89
N LEU A 109 1.77 -3.37 -2.45
CA LEU A 109 2.89 -3.84 -1.67
C LEU A 109 4.23 -3.48 -2.35
N ASN A 110 5.17 -3.08 -1.53
CA ASN A 110 6.57 -2.86 -1.90
C ASN A 110 7.47 -3.34 -0.76
N PRO A 111 8.80 -3.48 -0.95
CA PRO A 111 9.71 -3.99 0.08
C PRO A 111 9.65 -3.22 1.40
N GLN A 112 9.43 -1.92 1.37
CA GLN A 112 9.27 -1.10 2.57
C GLN A 112 8.00 -1.46 3.34
N LEU A 113 6.87 -1.65 2.64
CA LEU A 113 5.60 -2.07 3.26
C LEU A 113 5.66 -3.51 3.78
N ILE A 114 6.43 -4.40 3.16
CA ILE A 114 6.68 -5.75 3.67
C ILE A 114 7.29 -5.68 5.06
N ILE A 115 8.34 -4.86 5.23
CA ILE A 115 9.02 -4.69 6.52
C ILE A 115 8.07 -4.08 7.56
N TYR A 116 7.32 -3.05 7.20
CA TYR A 116 6.33 -2.47 8.11
C TYR A 116 5.27 -3.49 8.53
N SER A 117 4.83 -4.34 7.60
CA SER A 117 3.81 -5.35 7.87
C SER A 117 4.31 -6.47 8.78
N ALA A 118 5.62 -6.67 8.89
CA ALA A 118 6.19 -7.64 9.85
C ALA A 118 5.85 -7.29 11.30
N ALA A 119 5.58 -6.01 11.61
CA ALA A 119 5.10 -5.58 12.91
C ALA A 119 3.69 -6.11 13.24
N LEU A 120 2.88 -6.51 12.24
CA LEU A 120 1.55 -7.11 12.44
C LEU A 120 1.60 -8.61 12.76
N GLY A 121 2.79 -9.21 12.72
CA GLY A 121 3.00 -10.63 12.87
C GLY A 121 3.10 -11.39 11.53
N ASN A 122 3.68 -12.59 11.59
CA ASN A 122 4.01 -13.37 10.39
C ASN A 122 2.77 -13.76 9.58
N THR A 123 1.66 -14.10 10.22
CA THR A 123 0.41 -14.49 9.55
C THR A 123 -0.14 -13.34 8.70
N ALA A 124 -0.28 -12.15 9.28
CA ALA A 124 -0.76 -10.96 8.57
C ALA A 124 0.18 -10.56 7.43
N LEU A 125 1.50 -10.69 7.64
CA LEU A 125 2.51 -10.43 6.61
C LEU A 125 2.34 -11.38 5.41
N VAL A 126 2.27 -12.69 5.64
CA VAL A 126 2.12 -13.70 4.57
C VAL A 126 0.82 -13.47 3.81
N ILE A 127 -0.30 -13.29 4.52
CA ILE A 127 -1.60 -13.00 3.90
C ILE A 127 -1.50 -11.75 3.02
N ARG A 128 -0.90 -10.68 3.51
CA ARG A 128 -0.75 -9.44 2.74
C ARG A 128 0.06 -9.63 1.47
N VAL A 129 1.19 -10.36 1.54
CA VAL A 129 2.04 -10.65 0.37
C VAL A 129 1.25 -11.46 -0.66
N VAL A 130 0.60 -12.54 -0.22
CA VAL A 130 -0.16 -13.42 -1.11
C VAL A 130 -1.33 -12.67 -1.75
N LEU A 131 -2.12 -11.93 -0.98
CA LEU A 131 -3.26 -11.18 -1.50
C LEU A 131 -2.83 -10.07 -2.46
N SER A 132 -1.75 -9.34 -2.17
CA SER A 132 -1.23 -8.31 -3.07
C SER A 132 -0.76 -8.90 -4.40
N PHE A 133 -0.11 -10.07 -4.34
CA PHE A 133 0.32 -10.81 -5.52
C PHE A 133 -0.86 -11.28 -6.37
N LEU A 134 -1.85 -11.91 -5.73
CA LEU A 134 -3.07 -12.38 -6.40
C LEU A 134 -3.90 -11.21 -6.95
N CYS A 135 -3.98 -10.10 -6.25
CA CYS A 135 -4.68 -8.91 -6.73
C CYS A 135 -4.02 -8.35 -8.01
N GLY A 136 -2.69 -8.33 -8.07
CA GLY A 136 -1.98 -7.96 -9.30
C GLY A 136 -2.28 -8.90 -10.47
N ILE A 137 -2.26 -10.21 -10.22
CA ILE A 137 -2.59 -11.22 -11.24
C ILE A 137 -4.03 -11.05 -11.72
N THR A 138 -5.00 -10.94 -10.80
CA THR A 138 -6.42 -10.79 -11.15
C THR A 138 -6.69 -9.50 -11.92
N ALA A 139 -6.02 -8.39 -11.58
CA ALA A 139 -6.10 -7.14 -12.33
C ALA A 139 -5.62 -7.32 -13.78
N GLY A 140 -4.47 -7.98 -13.98
CA GLY A 140 -3.95 -8.30 -15.31
C GLY A 140 -4.89 -9.22 -16.10
N LEU A 141 -5.45 -10.23 -15.45
CA LEU A 141 -6.44 -11.13 -16.08
C LEU A 141 -7.73 -10.40 -16.45
N CYS A 142 -8.24 -9.52 -15.60
CA CYS A 142 -9.41 -8.71 -15.91
C CYS A 142 -9.18 -7.91 -17.20
N ILE A 143 -8.04 -7.25 -17.35
CA ILE A 143 -7.73 -6.52 -18.58
C ILE A 143 -7.63 -7.46 -19.79
N ARG A 144 -6.97 -8.60 -19.62
CA ARG A 144 -6.81 -9.58 -20.71
C ARG A 144 -8.15 -10.11 -21.23
N PHE A 145 -9.11 -10.38 -20.34
CA PHE A 145 -10.39 -11.00 -20.73
C PHE A 145 -11.46 -9.98 -21.11
N PHE A 146 -11.54 -8.87 -20.37
CA PHE A 146 -12.62 -7.89 -20.55
C PHE A 146 -12.25 -6.71 -21.45
N TYR A 147 -10.96 -6.47 -21.68
CA TYR A 147 -10.50 -5.33 -22.46
C TYR A 147 -9.70 -5.77 -23.69
N LYS A 148 -10.37 -5.83 -24.86
CA LYS A 148 -9.78 -6.20 -26.15
C LYS A 148 -9.56 -4.99 -27.09
N GLY A 149 -9.72 -3.77 -26.58
CA GLY A 149 -9.64 -2.53 -27.37
C GLY A 149 -8.23 -1.93 -27.49
N ALA A 150 -8.19 -0.67 -27.93
CA ALA A 150 -6.97 0.15 -27.91
C ALA A 150 -6.44 0.30 -26.47
N SER A 151 -5.20 0.77 -26.32
CA SER A 151 -4.49 0.87 -25.03
C SER A 151 -5.39 1.20 -23.83
N PHE A 152 -5.31 0.36 -22.78
CA PHE A 152 -6.08 0.55 -21.55
C PHE A 152 -5.60 1.77 -20.75
N PHE A 153 -4.33 2.06 -20.81
CA PHE A 153 -3.71 3.19 -20.12
C PHE A 153 -3.51 4.38 -21.05
N ASN A 154 -3.65 5.58 -20.50
CA ASN A 154 -3.31 6.81 -21.17
C ASN A 154 -2.21 7.53 -20.38
N PHE A 155 -0.99 7.45 -20.88
CA PHE A 155 0.18 8.05 -20.23
C PHE A 155 0.55 9.43 -20.76
N THR A 156 -0.24 10.04 -21.64
CA THR A 156 0.07 11.33 -22.29
C THR A 156 0.26 12.49 -21.32
N GLY A 157 -0.23 12.39 -20.09
CA GLY A 157 -0.04 13.40 -19.04
C GLY A 157 1.22 13.22 -18.17
N PHE A 158 2.01 12.16 -18.42
CA PHE A 158 3.24 11.88 -17.68
C PHE A 158 4.43 12.03 -18.61
N SER A 159 5.08 13.19 -18.57
CA SER A 159 6.40 13.38 -19.18
C SER A 159 7.45 12.49 -18.50
N GLU A 160 8.57 12.22 -19.20
CA GLU A 160 9.68 11.38 -18.74
C GLU A 160 9.96 11.50 -17.22
N PRO A 161 10.29 10.40 -16.55
CA PRO A 161 10.58 10.43 -15.13
C PRO A 161 11.75 11.36 -14.88
N VAL A 162 11.50 12.48 -14.21
CA VAL A 162 12.56 13.37 -13.73
C VAL A 162 13.51 12.52 -12.89
N ASN A 163 14.69 12.25 -13.43
CA ASN A 163 15.70 11.47 -12.73
C ASN A 163 16.22 12.30 -11.55
N ARG A 164 15.56 12.21 -10.41
CA ARG A 164 15.89 12.98 -9.19
C ARG A 164 17.18 12.52 -8.54
N ASP A 165 17.74 11.38 -8.99
CA ASP A 165 18.97 10.79 -8.45
C ASP A 165 20.15 11.08 -9.41
N THR A 166 20.45 12.35 -9.62
CA THR A 166 21.49 12.82 -10.56
C THR A 166 22.90 12.84 -9.99
N ALA A 167 23.08 12.57 -8.68
CA ALA A 167 24.40 12.59 -8.08
C ALA A 167 25.29 11.46 -8.62
N PRO A 168 26.53 11.71 -9.06
CA PRO A 168 27.41 10.69 -9.62
C PRO A 168 27.81 9.63 -8.59
N ASN A 169 27.95 9.99 -7.32
CA ASN A 169 28.34 9.10 -6.24
C ASN A 169 27.11 8.32 -5.69
N PRO A 170 27.11 6.96 -5.72
CA PRO A 170 26.00 6.16 -5.23
C PRO A 170 25.72 6.33 -3.74
N ALA A 171 26.74 6.61 -2.90
CA ALA A 171 26.57 6.89 -1.48
C ALA A 171 25.78 8.19 -1.25
N VAL A 172 26.07 9.23 -2.02
CA VAL A 172 25.34 10.51 -1.95
C VAL A 172 23.89 10.33 -2.41
N ARG A 173 23.66 9.51 -3.44
CA ARG A 173 22.30 9.15 -3.89
C ARG A 173 21.52 8.43 -2.79
N LEU A 174 22.15 7.49 -2.10
CA LEU A 174 21.52 6.73 -1.02
C LEU A 174 21.12 7.66 0.13
N ILE A 175 22.04 8.53 0.59
CA ILE A 175 21.77 9.48 1.67
C ILE A 175 20.64 10.45 1.30
N LYS A 176 20.66 11.00 0.09
CA LYS A 176 19.59 11.89 -0.41
C LYS A 176 18.24 11.15 -0.49
N ASN A 177 18.25 9.87 -0.89
CA ASN A 177 17.04 9.06 -0.97
C ASN A 177 16.47 8.78 0.43
N ILE A 178 17.33 8.39 1.39
CA ILE A 178 16.93 8.18 2.80
C ILE A 178 16.32 9.47 3.36
N TRP A 179 17.03 10.59 3.23
CA TRP A 179 16.55 11.89 3.73
C TRP A 179 15.20 12.29 3.13
N ARG A 180 15.05 12.12 1.82
CA ARG A 180 13.78 12.36 1.13
C ARG A 180 12.66 11.48 1.68
N ASN A 181 12.93 10.18 1.87
CA ASN A 181 11.96 9.24 2.41
C ASN A 181 11.56 9.64 3.85
N VAL A 182 12.51 9.98 4.71
CA VAL A 182 12.23 10.48 6.06
C VAL A 182 11.37 11.75 6.01
N LYS A 183 11.74 12.72 5.18
CA LYS A 183 10.99 13.99 5.06
C LYS A 183 9.56 13.80 4.54
N VAL A 184 9.36 12.86 3.62
CA VAL A 184 8.04 12.61 3.03
C VAL A 184 7.19 11.71 3.92
N THR A 185 7.77 10.64 4.48
CA THR A 185 6.98 9.64 5.24
C THR A 185 6.89 9.96 6.73
N GLY A 186 7.85 10.70 7.30
CA GLY A 186 7.92 11.02 8.73
C GLY A 186 6.67 11.72 9.27
N PRO A 187 6.21 12.84 8.67
CA PRO A 187 4.99 13.51 9.12
C PRO A 187 3.76 12.60 9.09
N TYR A 188 3.62 11.77 8.04
CA TYR A 188 2.51 10.83 7.93
C TYR A 188 2.63 9.66 8.91
N PHE A 189 3.85 9.24 9.25
CA PHE A 189 4.11 8.24 10.28
C PHE A 189 3.69 8.75 11.66
N LEU A 190 4.10 9.96 12.03
CA LEU A 190 3.68 10.59 13.29
C LEU A 190 2.16 10.81 13.33
N LEU A 191 1.58 11.31 12.24
CA LEU A 191 0.12 11.47 12.14
C LEU A 191 -0.61 10.14 12.35
N GLY A 192 -0.11 9.05 11.76
CA GLY A 192 -0.68 7.72 11.92
C GLY A 192 -0.64 7.24 13.36
N ILE A 193 0.47 7.46 14.09
CA ILE A 193 0.57 7.13 15.51
C ILE A 193 -0.40 7.98 16.33
N ILE A 194 -0.48 9.29 16.08
CA ILE A 194 -1.42 10.18 16.78
C ILE A 194 -2.86 9.71 16.58
N LEU A 195 -3.26 9.41 15.34
CA LEU A 195 -4.60 8.90 15.04
C LEU A 195 -4.86 7.56 15.75
N SER A 196 -3.87 6.67 15.78
CA SER A 196 -3.97 5.39 16.46
C SER A 196 -4.17 5.56 17.97
N VAL A 197 -3.39 6.46 18.59
CA VAL A 197 -3.51 6.78 20.04
C VAL A 197 -4.87 7.39 20.36
N LEU A 198 -5.34 8.35 19.55
CA LEU A 198 -6.67 8.95 19.73
C LEU A 198 -7.78 7.89 19.58
N PHE A 199 -7.65 7.03 18.58
CA PHE A 199 -8.59 5.93 18.37
C PHE A 199 -8.61 4.99 19.57
N GLN A 200 -7.46 4.54 20.05
CA GLN A 200 -7.33 3.65 21.20
C GLN A 200 -7.88 4.27 22.50
N ARG A 201 -7.78 5.59 22.64
CA ARG A 201 -8.26 6.29 23.84
C ARG A 201 -9.75 6.55 23.83
N TYR A 202 -10.32 6.93 22.68
CA TYR A 202 -11.69 7.43 22.61
C TYR A 202 -12.69 6.47 21.97
N VAL A 203 -12.22 5.48 21.21
CA VAL A 203 -13.13 4.49 20.60
C VAL A 203 -13.24 3.28 21.54
N PRO A 204 -14.43 2.93 22.01
CA PRO A 204 -14.63 1.76 22.85
C PRO A 204 -14.28 0.47 22.10
N ASP A 205 -13.64 -0.49 22.79
CA ASP A 205 -13.29 -1.80 22.21
C ASP A 205 -14.51 -2.53 21.65
N GLN A 206 -15.67 -2.35 22.27
CA GLN A 206 -16.95 -2.87 21.81
C GLN A 206 -17.32 -2.36 20.41
N ALA A 207 -17.04 -1.09 20.10
CA ALA A 207 -17.32 -0.52 18.78
C ALA A 207 -16.43 -1.16 17.71
N VAL A 208 -15.16 -1.43 18.01
CA VAL A 208 -14.23 -2.13 17.11
C VAL A 208 -14.71 -3.57 16.87
N THR A 209 -15.09 -4.27 17.94
CA THR A 209 -15.61 -5.65 17.86
C THR A 209 -16.93 -5.73 17.08
N VAL A 210 -17.82 -4.75 17.24
CA VAL A 210 -19.09 -4.69 16.49
C VAL A 210 -18.86 -4.35 15.02
N LEU A 211 -17.97 -3.40 14.74
CA LEU A 211 -17.72 -2.93 13.37
C LEU A 211 -16.84 -3.88 12.55
N PHE A 212 -15.83 -4.50 13.15
CA PHE A 212 -14.78 -5.26 12.46
C PHE A 212 -14.63 -6.71 12.94
N GLY A 213 -15.37 -7.10 13.98
CA GLY A 213 -15.31 -8.43 14.56
C GLY A 213 -16.00 -9.48 13.69
N ASN A 214 -16.11 -10.67 14.23
CA ASN A 214 -16.48 -11.91 13.53
C ASN A 214 -17.92 -11.97 12.96
N ASN A 215 -18.57 -10.85 12.68
CA ASN A 215 -19.79 -10.78 11.86
C ASN A 215 -19.39 -10.94 10.39
N ARG A 216 -19.23 -12.19 9.97
CA ARG A 216 -18.80 -12.65 8.65
C ARG A 216 -19.44 -11.82 7.53
N GLY A 217 -18.69 -10.91 6.95
CA GLY A 217 -19.10 -10.07 5.82
C GLY A 217 -19.30 -8.60 6.17
N PHE A 218 -20.01 -8.23 7.23
CA PHE A 218 -20.20 -6.82 7.59
C PHE A 218 -18.90 -6.16 8.05
N GLY A 219 -18.13 -6.82 8.92
CA GLY A 219 -16.83 -6.30 9.38
C GLY A 219 -15.84 -6.14 8.24
N VAL A 220 -15.79 -7.09 7.32
CA VAL A 220 -14.95 -7.02 6.13
C VAL A 220 -15.38 -5.88 5.20
N LEU A 221 -16.70 -5.68 5.01
CA LEU A 221 -17.22 -4.58 4.21
C LEU A 221 -16.88 -3.21 4.82
N MET A 222 -17.06 -3.08 6.14
CA MET A 222 -16.70 -1.86 6.87
C MET A 222 -15.20 -1.57 6.77
N ALA A 223 -14.35 -2.57 6.94
CA ALA A 223 -12.92 -2.43 6.79
C ALA A 223 -12.50 -2.04 5.36
N ALA A 224 -13.12 -2.65 4.36
CA ALA A 224 -12.89 -2.31 2.95
C ALA A 224 -13.29 -0.86 2.61
N THR A 225 -14.33 -0.33 3.23
CA THR A 225 -14.81 1.05 2.99
C THR A 225 -14.07 2.09 3.83
N ILE A 226 -13.84 1.82 5.11
CA ILE A 226 -13.12 2.71 6.03
C ILE A 226 -11.63 2.81 5.65
N GLY A 227 -11.07 1.78 5.03
CA GLY A 227 -9.71 1.81 4.48
C GLY A 227 -9.47 2.99 3.52
N VAL A 228 -10.50 3.44 2.81
CA VAL A 228 -10.41 4.54 1.85
C VAL A 228 -10.01 5.87 2.51
N PRO A 229 -10.76 6.42 3.49
CA PRO A 229 -10.42 7.69 4.12
C PRO A 229 -9.30 7.60 5.16
N MET A 230 -9.13 6.46 5.83
CA MET A 230 -8.23 6.34 6.96
C MET A 230 -6.79 5.95 6.61
N TYR A 231 -6.52 5.54 5.38
CA TYR A 231 -5.19 5.16 4.96
C TYR A 231 -4.33 6.38 4.62
N ALA A 232 -3.64 6.91 5.62
CA ALA A 232 -2.75 8.06 5.43
C ALA A 232 -1.39 7.65 4.82
N CYS A 233 -0.76 6.60 5.37
CA CYS A 233 0.57 6.12 4.96
C CYS A 233 0.76 4.67 5.41
N GLY A 234 1.53 3.88 4.65
CA GLY A 234 1.80 2.48 4.97
C GLY A 234 2.38 2.28 6.38
N GLY A 235 3.33 3.10 6.79
CA GLY A 235 3.93 3.00 8.12
C GLY A 235 3.01 3.49 9.24
N GLY A 236 2.27 4.57 9.02
CA GLY A 236 1.39 5.15 10.04
C GLY A 236 0.09 4.37 10.29
N THR A 237 -0.33 3.54 9.34
CA THR A 237 -1.53 2.69 9.50
C THR A 237 -1.28 1.38 10.24
N ILE A 238 -0.03 0.95 10.36
CA ILE A 238 0.31 -0.29 11.07
C ILE A 238 -0.08 -0.24 12.54
N PRO A 239 0.25 0.83 13.33
CA PRO A 239 -0.18 0.91 14.73
C PRO A 239 -1.69 0.86 14.91
N LEU A 240 -2.41 1.56 14.01
CA LEU A 240 -3.87 1.59 14.03
C LEU A 240 -4.43 0.18 13.81
N LEU A 241 -3.90 -0.54 12.82
CA LEU A 241 -4.33 -1.89 12.51
C LEU A 241 -3.98 -2.88 13.62
N GLN A 242 -2.81 -2.74 14.26
CA GLN A 242 -2.43 -3.52 15.44
C GLN A 242 -3.43 -3.33 16.59
N GLY A 243 -3.78 -2.07 16.88
CA GLY A 243 -4.78 -1.76 17.90
C GLY A 243 -6.13 -2.39 17.59
N TRP A 244 -6.58 -2.32 16.34
CA TRP A 244 -7.86 -2.93 15.94
C TRP A 244 -7.85 -4.45 16.04
N MET A 245 -6.76 -5.09 15.62
CA MET A 245 -6.60 -6.55 15.72
C MET A 245 -6.54 -6.99 17.18
N ALA A 246 -5.85 -6.25 18.06
CA ALA A 246 -5.82 -6.52 19.50
C ALA A 246 -7.21 -6.38 20.13
N ASN A 247 -8.06 -5.50 19.61
CA ASN A 247 -9.43 -5.25 20.08
C ASN A 247 -10.49 -6.10 19.33
N GLY A 248 -10.08 -7.19 18.69
CA GLY A 248 -11.00 -8.18 18.14
C GLY A 248 -11.41 -7.98 16.69
N MET A 249 -10.65 -7.18 15.90
CA MET A 249 -10.82 -7.14 14.45
C MET A 249 -10.44 -8.47 13.82
N SER A 250 -11.31 -9.01 12.96
CA SER A 250 -11.02 -10.26 12.26
C SER A 250 -9.84 -10.14 11.29
N MET A 251 -9.17 -11.26 11.02
CA MET A 251 -8.04 -11.27 10.06
C MET A 251 -8.52 -10.95 8.64
N GLY A 252 -9.74 -11.35 8.26
CA GLY A 252 -10.30 -10.99 6.97
C GLY A 252 -10.61 -9.49 6.85
N ALA A 253 -11.15 -8.87 7.90
CA ALA A 253 -11.34 -7.42 7.94
C ALA A 253 -10.00 -6.68 7.85
N ALA A 254 -8.97 -7.12 8.60
CA ALA A 254 -7.62 -6.58 8.52
C ALA A 254 -7.04 -6.72 7.10
N SER A 255 -7.24 -7.87 6.46
CA SER A 255 -6.79 -8.15 5.10
C SER A 255 -7.48 -7.24 4.07
N ALA A 256 -8.79 -7.06 4.19
CA ALA A 256 -9.54 -6.15 3.32
C ALA A 256 -9.04 -4.70 3.44
N PHE A 257 -8.81 -4.23 4.66
CA PHE A 257 -8.23 -2.91 4.91
C PHE A 257 -6.81 -2.77 4.33
N MET A 258 -5.98 -3.82 4.44
CA MET A 258 -4.62 -3.81 3.89
C MET A 258 -4.58 -3.76 2.36
N ILE A 259 -5.63 -4.17 1.67
CA ILE A 259 -5.77 -4.09 0.20
C ILE A 259 -6.39 -2.75 -0.22
N THR A 260 -7.53 -2.36 0.34
CA THR A 260 -8.19 -1.12 -0.07
C THR A 260 -7.40 0.13 0.32
N GLY A 261 -6.78 0.15 1.49
CA GLY A 261 -6.04 1.31 1.96
C GLY A 261 -4.99 1.83 0.97
N PRO A 262 -3.98 1.02 0.59
CA PRO A 262 -2.99 1.44 -0.41
C PRO A 262 -3.59 1.75 -1.78
N ALA A 263 -4.59 0.95 -2.23
CA ALA A 263 -5.23 1.13 -3.52
C ALA A 263 -5.98 2.46 -3.63
N THR A 264 -6.60 2.90 -2.54
CA THR A 264 -7.46 4.08 -2.51
C THR A 264 -6.85 5.29 -1.80
N LYS A 265 -5.55 5.24 -1.52
CA LYS A 265 -4.83 6.37 -0.92
C LYS A 265 -5.06 7.64 -1.73
N ILE A 266 -5.55 8.72 -1.09
CA ILE A 266 -5.92 9.98 -1.74
C ILE A 266 -4.81 10.54 -2.63
N THR A 267 -3.57 10.49 -2.17
CA THR A 267 -2.41 10.94 -2.96
C THR A 267 -2.20 10.13 -4.24
N ASN A 268 -2.59 8.85 -4.26
CA ASN A 268 -2.44 7.98 -5.41
C ASN A 268 -3.61 8.09 -6.39
N LEU A 269 -4.82 8.34 -5.88
CA LEU A 269 -6.04 8.41 -6.70
C LEU A 269 -5.96 9.45 -7.81
N GLY A 270 -5.33 10.60 -7.55
CA GLY A 270 -5.11 11.63 -8.56
C GLY A 270 -4.31 11.13 -9.75
N ALA A 271 -3.20 10.47 -9.48
CA ALA A 271 -2.33 9.91 -10.53
C ALA A 271 -3.01 8.78 -11.31
N VAL A 272 -3.71 7.87 -10.61
CA VAL A 272 -4.48 6.78 -11.22
C VAL A 272 -5.58 7.33 -12.13
N LYS A 273 -6.31 8.36 -11.68
CA LYS A 273 -7.37 9.00 -12.47
C LYS A 273 -6.84 9.61 -13.77
N ILE A 274 -5.66 10.22 -13.74
CA ILE A 274 -5.03 10.81 -14.94
C ILE A 274 -4.70 9.70 -15.95
N VAL A 275 -4.12 8.58 -15.49
CA VAL A 275 -3.70 7.48 -16.36
C VAL A 275 -4.87 6.67 -16.91
N LEU A 276 -5.90 6.45 -16.10
CA LEU A 276 -7.04 5.59 -16.48
C LEU A 276 -8.18 6.37 -17.15
N GLY A 277 -8.30 7.65 -16.89
CA GLY A 277 -9.51 8.41 -17.22
C GLY A 277 -10.70 8.00 -16.32
N MET A 278 -11.76 8.81 -16.28
CA MET A 278 -12.83 8.66 -15.29
C MET A 278 -13.53 7.29 -15.32
N LYS A 279 -13.88 6.76 -16.48
CA LYS A 279 -14.62 5.48 -16.59
C LYS A 279 -13.81 4.30 -16.05
N ARG A 280 -12.54 4.18 -16.46
CA ARG A 280 -11.65 3.10 -16.02
C ARG A 280 -11.20 3.28 -14.58
N PHE A 281 -11.11 4.52 -14.10
CA PHE A 281 -10.83 4.84 -12.71
C PHE A 281 -11.93 4.31 -11.78
N VAL A 282 -13.21 4.47 -12.14
CA VAL A 282 -14.32 3.87 -11.37
C VAL A 282 -14.23 2.34 -11.38
N CYS A 283 -13.92 1.72 -12.53
CA CYS A 283 -13.69 0.27 -12.60
C CYS A 283 -12.55 -0.17 -11.67
N TYR A 284 -11.47 0.60 -11.60
CA TYR A 284 -10.35 0.34 -10.69
C TYR A 284 -10.77 0.36 -9.22
N LEU A 285 -11.57 1.37 -8.81
CA LEU A 285 -12.07 1.46 -7.43
C LEU A 285 -12.98 0.28 -7.10
N VAL A 286 -13.96 -0.02 -7.97
CA VAL A 286 -14.87 -1.14 -7.79
C VAL A 286 -14.10 -2.46 -7.74
N PHE A 287 -13.15 -2.68 -8.64
CA PHE A 287 -12.30 -3.87 -8.64
C PHE A 287 -11.55 -4.02 -7.30
N SER A 288 -10.91 -2.95 -6.83
CA SER A 288 -10.15 -2.98 -5.58
C SER A 288 -11.02 -3.31 -4.37
N MET A 289 -12.22 -2.72 -4.30
CA MET A 289 -13.17 -2.98 -3.21
C MET A 289 -13.75 -4.41 -3.27
N VAL A 290 -14.15 -4.88 -4.45
CA VAL A 290 -14.69 -6.23 -4.65
C VAL A 290 -13.63 -7.28 -4.34
N PHE A 291 -12.40 -7.09 -4.80
CA PHE A 291 -11.29 -7.99 -4.50
C PHE A 291 -10.98 -8.04 -3.01
N ALA A 292 -10.91 -6.87 -2.35
CA ALA A 292 -10.66 -6.80 -0.91
C ALA A 292 -11.76 -7.46 -0.08
N PHE A 293 -13.02 -7.20 -0.43
CA PHE A 293 -14.17 -7.81 0.22
C PHE A 293 -14.19 -9.32 0.04
N GLY A 294 -14.04 -9.80 -1.19
CA GLY A 294 -14.03 -11.24 -1.49
C GLY A 294 -12.87 -11.97 -0.82
N SER A 295 -11.65 -11.41 -0.90
CA SER A 295 -10.48 -12.00 -0.25
C SER A 295 -10.58 -11.97 1.28
N GLY A 296 -11.15 -10.90 1.87
CA GLY A 296 -11.38 -10.81 3.30
C GLY A 296 -12.35 -11.88 3.80
N ILE A 297 -13.47 -12.11 3.09
CA ILE A 297 -14.41 -13.18 3.43
C ILE A 297 -13.73 -14.56 3.36
N ILE A 298 -12.94 -14.81 2.32
CA ILE A 298 -12.21 -16.07 2.18
C ILE A 298 -11.25 -16.28 3.36
N ILE A 299 -10.53 -15.26 3.78
CA ILE A 299 -9.62 -15.34 4.93
C ILE A 299 -10.39 -15.61 6.22
N ASP A 300 -11.50 -14.93 6.48
CA ASP A 300 -12.34 -15.16 7.68
C ASP A 300 -12.99 -16.56 7.68
N PHE A 301 -13.14 -17.17 6.51
CA PHE A 301 -13.66 -18.54 6.43
C PHE A 301 -12.57 -19.59 6.65
N LEU A 302 -11.31 -19.25 6.31
CA LEU A 302 -10.17 -20.17 6.47
C LEU A 302 -9.53 -20.14 7.85
N MET A 303 -9.75 -19.05 8.60
CA MET A 303 -9.17 -18.84 9.94
C MET A 303 -10.24 -18.82 11.03
#